data_1498ef1b2e4ae77e4febbbd74162df0b
#
_entry.id   1498ef1b2e4ae77e4febbbd74162df0b
#
_cell.length_a   1.000
_cell.length_b   1.000
_cell.length_c   1.000
_cell.angle_alpha   90.00
_cell.angle_beta   90.00
_cell.angle_gamma   90.00
#
_symmetry.space_group_name_H-M   'P 1'
#
loop_
_entity.id
_entity.type
_entity.pdbx_description
1 polymer ?
#
loop_
_entity_poly.entity_id
_entity_poly.type
_entity_poly.pdbx_seq_one_letter_code
_entity_poly.pdbx_strand_id
1 'polypeptide(L)'
;MLKYKDSEFIPQIYTCDYLDDSIFSQLNDIPNTFDYIITNPPWGAISNKSYNAIISSNETFSLFFVKAYKQLKNSGKIRFLFPSSILNVKCHKDIRKFIIESKHLTRICFYNDGFSGVTTKFVDITLDKNVISNNVQIMKDECTLSIPIESFSQTENMVINVLSSEDIKIIEKVKSLAKYNLGQSNWALGVVTGDNKNKLKKNYSVGYEKIYTGKEILPYRLKTPTNYILYDRKQLQQVAKDEYYRAKEKLVYKFISNKLVFAYDDSGSLFLNSANILIPNIPNMSVKTVLAFLNSELYQYMYIVLFSEIKVLKGNLIELPFPQISSEMDKILTGLIQDIIDGDDNKIKLIQDEIYKIYNISIEQKNHIKEFLYGTFN
;
A
#
# COMPACT_ATOMS: atom_id res chain seq x y z
N MET A 1 -21.13 2.19 -31.21
CA MET A 1 -22.22 3.15 -31.52
C MET A 1 -23.54 2.42 -31.30
N LEU A 2 -24.19 2.64 -30.16
CA LEU A 2 -25.55 2.11 -29.89
C LEU A 2 -26.52 2.85 -30.79
N LYS A 3 -27.15 2.14 -31.74
CA LYS A 3 -28.25 2.67 -32.55
C LYS A 3 -29.52 2.64 -31.70
N TYR A 4 -29.88 3.76 -31.09
CA TYR A 4 -31.24 3.96 -30.57
C TYR A 4 -32.15 4.24 -31.79
N LYS A 5 -32.89 3.23 -32.22
CA LYS A 5 -34.05 3.43 -33.11
C LYS A 5 -35.26 3.75 -32.22
N ASP A 6 -35.93 4.85 -32.53
CA ASP A 6 -37.25 5.23 -32.02
C ASP A 6 -37.34 5.76 -30.59
N SER A 7 -36.47 6.69 -30.18
CA SER A 7 -36.77 7.53 -29.01
C SER A 7 -36.59 9.02 -29.35
N GLU A 8 -37.51 9.85 -28.90
CA GLU A 8 -37.41 11.32 -28.92
C GLU A 8 -36.30 11.86 -28.01
N PHE A 9 -35.31 11.02 -27.65
CA PHE A 9 -34.24 11.39 -26.78
C PHE A 9 -33.13 12.12 -27.55
N ILE A 10 -33.04 13.42 -27.31
CA ILE A 10 -31.96 14.27 -27.83
C ILE A 10 -30.88 14.41 -26.75
N PRO A 11 -29.66 13.85 -26.95
CA PRO A 11 -28.59 14.02 -25.99
C PRO A 11 -28.16 15.49 -25.94
N GLN A 12 -28.08 16.04 -24.73
CA GLN A 12 -27.53 17.37 -24.51
C GLN A 12 -26.03 17.23 -24.24
N ILE A 13 -25.22 17.84 -25.11
CA ILE A 13 -23.76 17.75 -25.01
C ILE A 13 -23.19 19.16 -24.83
N TYR A 14 -22.48 19.36 -23.72
CA TYR A 14 -21.82 20.62 -23.39
C TYR A 14 -20.31 20.38 -23.22
N THR A 15 -19.50 21.36 -23.63
CA THR A 15 -18.06 21.37 -23.44
C THR A 15 -17.70 22.52 -22.53
N CYS A 16 -17.24 22.21 -21.30
CA CYS A 16 -16.84 23.21 -20.31
C CYS A 16 -15.86 22.59 -19.29
N ASP A 17 -15.22 23.47 -18.50
CA ASP A 17 -14.55 22.99 -17.28
C ASP A 17 -15.62 22.67 -16.23
N TYR A 18 -15.79 21.40 -15.93
CA TYR A 18 -16.79 20.94 -14.96
C TYR A 18 -16.58 21.55 -13.55
N LEU A 19 -15.35 21.89 -13.16
CA LEU A 19 -15.04 22.48 -11.86
C LEU A 19 -15.24 23.99 -11.81
N ASP A 20 -15.42 24.65 -12.95
CA ASP A 20 -15.75 26.08 -13.00
C ASP A 20 -17.27 26.30 -12.82
N ASP A 21 -17.65 26.76 -11.61
CA ASP A 21 -19.05 27.04 -11.28
C ASP A 21 -19.63 28.23 -12.08
N SER A 22 -18.79 29.18 -12.52
CA SER A 22 -19.24 30.35 -13.29
C SER A 22 -19.69 29.97 -14.68
N ILE A 23 -18.99 29.03 -15.32
CA ILE A 23 -19.37 28.53 -16.66
C ILE A 23 -20.60 27.63 -16.54
N PHE A 24 -20.61 26.74 -15.54
CA PHE A 24 -21.71 25.81 -15.36
C PHE A 24 -23.06 26.51 -15.08
N SER A 25 -23.04 27.60 -14.31
CA SER A 25 -24.23 28.39 -13.99
C SER A 25 -24.78 29.18 -15.18
N GLN A 26 -24.01 29.40 -16.24
CA GLN A 26 -24.43 30.06 -17.47
C GLN A 26 -25.18 29.15 -18.46
N LEU A 27 -25.11 27.84 -18.24
CA LEU A 27 -25.76 26.83 -19.07
C LEU A 27 -27.21 26.65 -18.58
N ASN A 28 -28.11 27.57 -19.01
CA ASN A 28 -29.50 27.71 -18.52
C ASN A 28 -30.35 26.44 -18.65
N ASP A 29 -29.99 25.53 -19.56
CA ASP A 29 -30.75 24.31 -19.85
C ASP A 29 -30.27 23.08 -19.07
N ILE A 30 -29.23 23.22 -18.23
CA ILE A 30 -28.73 22.10 -17.42
C ILE A 30 -29.47 22.07 -16.07
N PRO A 31 -30.08 20.92 -15.70
CA PRO A 31 -30.66 20.77 -14.38
C PRO A 31 -29.62 20.96 -13.28
N ASN A 32 -29.97 21.68 -12.21
CA ASN A 32 -29.09 21.82 -11.05
C ASN A 32 -28.87 20.52 -10.28
N THR A 33 -29.73 19.52 -10.50
CA THR A 33 -29.67 18.22 -9.84
C THR A 33 -30.01 17.09 -10.80
N PHE A 34 -29.39 15.92 -10.58
CA PHE A 34 -29.51 14.76 -11.45
C PHE A 34 -29.99 13.52 -10.66
N ASP A 35 -30.75 12.67 -11.35
CA ASP A 35 -31.14 11.35 -10.81
C ASP A 35 -29.98 10.37 -10.85
N TYR A 36 -29.17 10.43 -11.91
CA TYR A 36 -28.02 9.55 -12.11
C TYR A 36 -26.82 10.36 -12.58
N ILE A 37 -25.66 10.10 -11.96
CA ILE A 37 -24.37 10.64 -12.41
C ILE A 37 -23.41 9.47 -12.62
N ILE A 38 -22.88 9.34 -13.84
CA ILE A 38 -21.90 8.32 -14.20
C ILE A 38 -20.72 9.00 -14.86
N THR A 39 -19.51 8.78 -14.36
CA THR A 39 -18.33 9.44 -14.92
C THR A 39 -17.04 8.67 -14.67
N ASN A 40 -16.11 8.83 -15.61
CA ASN A 40 -14.68 8.58 -15.45
C ASN A 40 -14.01 9.96 -15.47
N PRO A 41 -13.74 10.57 -14.30
CA PRO A 41 -13.16 11.91 -14.21
C PRO A 41 -11.68 11.88 -14.62
N PRO A 42 -11.08 13.02 -14.96
CA PRO A 42 -9.64 13.11 -15.15
C PRO A 42 -8.92 12.80 -13.83
N TRP A 43 -7.74 12.13 -13.92
CA TRP A 43 -6.89 11.82 -12.79
C TRP A 43 -5.66 12.72 -12.79
N GLY A 44 -5.24 13.13 -11.62
CA GLY A 44 -4.08 14.00 -11.39
C GLY A 44 -4.41 15.15 -10.45
N ALA A 45 -3.39 15.87 -10.00
CA ALA A 45 -3.54 16.96 -9.06
C ALA A 45 -3.67 18.31 -9.79
N ILE A 46 -4.61 19.15 -9.30
CA ILE A 46 -4.80 20.52 -9.76
C ILE A 46 -4.79 21.49 -8.58
N SER A 47 -4.42 22.74 -8.85
CA SER A 47 -4.52 23.82 -7.85
C SER A 47 -5.93 24.42 -7.88
N ASN A 48 -6.88 23.82 -7.16
CA ASN A 48 -8.22 24.35 -7.01
C ASN A 48 -8.61 24.41 -5.53
N LYS A 49 -9.02 25.61 -5.08
CA LYS A 49 -9.37 25.87 -3.66
C LYS A 49 -10.87 25.83 -3.35
N SER A 50 -11.73 25.68 -4.36
CA SER A 50 -13.20 25.83 -4.21
C SER A 50 -13.85 24.80 -3.28
N TYR A 51 -13.22 23.63 -3.07
CA TYR A 51 -13.76 22.52 -2.27
C TYR A 51 -12.90 22.18 -1.03
N ASN A 52 -11.93 23.02 -0.66
CA ASN A 52 -11.00 22.78 0.44
C ASN A 52 -11.67 22.66 1.82
N ALA A 53 -12.91 23.15 1.97
CA ALA A 53 -13.68 22.99 3.21
C ALA A 53 -14.16 21.54 3.45
N ILE A 54 -14.21 20.72 2.39
CA ILE A 54 -14.70 19.33 2.45
C ILE A 54 -13.55 18.34 2.34
N ILE A 55 -12.62 18.60 1.42
CA ILE A 55 -11.45 17.76 1.14
C ILE A 55 -10.20 18.62 1.05
N SER A 56 -9.08 18.12 1.60
CA SER A 56 -7.77 18.76 1.52
C SER A 56 -6.97 18.30 0.31
N SER A 57 -7.38 17.22 -0.34
CA SER A 57 -6.75 16.67 -1.54
C SER A 57 -6.98 17.59 -2.75
N ASN A 58 -5.92 17.84 -3.51
CA ASN A 58 -6.00 18.53 -4.82
C ASN A 58 -6.19 17.57 -5.99
N GLU A 59 -6.53 16.31 -5.74
CA GLU A 59 -6.78 15.33 -6.79
C GLU A 59 -8.08 15.63 -7.54
N THR A 60 -7.98 15.74 -8.85
CA THR A 60 -9.08 16.14 -9.74
C THR A 60 -10.32 15.25 -9.54
N PHE A 61 -10.13 13.93 -9.47
CA PHE A 61 -11.25 13.00 -9.27
C PHE A 61 -11.99 13.24 -7.95
N SER A 62 -11.30 13.66 -6.88
CA SER A 62 -11.92 13.95 -5.58
C SER A 62 -12.78 15.20 -5.65
N LEU A 63 -12.31 16.25 -6.34
CA LEU A 63 -13.05 17.50 -6.55
C LEU A 63 -14.29 17.25 -7.41
N PHE A 64 -14.13 16.50 -8.51
CA PHE A 64 -15.26 16.09 -9.37
C PHE A 64 -16.32 15.33 -8.60
N PHE A 65 -15.89 14.37 -7.76
CA PHE A 65 -16.81 13.57 -6.96
C PHE A 65 -17.63 14.41 -5.98
N VAL A 66 -16.99 15.32 -5.24
CA VAL A 66 -17.68 16.18 -4.27
C VAL A 66 -18.69 17.08 -4.98
N LYS A 67 -18.32 17.68 -6.11
CA LYS A 67 -19.24 18.49 -6.92
C LYS A 67 -20.42 17.66 -7.44
N ALA A 68 -20.14 16.53 -8.05
CA ALA A 68 -21.15 15.61 -8.57
C ALA A 68 -22.12 15.13 -7.47
N TYR A 69 -21.60 14.77 -6.30
CA TYR A 69 -22.44 14.36 -5.19
C TYR A 69 -23.38 15.48 -4.68
N LYS A 70 -22.94 16.75 -4.71
CA LYS A 70 -23.81 17.90 -4.40
C LYS A 70 -24.92 18.08 -5.44
N GLN A 71 -24.63 17.82 -6.70
CA GLN A 71 -25.59 17.89 -7.81
C GLN A 71 -26.49 16.66 -7.91
N LEU A 72 -26.31 15.67 -7.08
CA LEU A 72 -27.17 14.49 -7.05
C LEU A 72 -28.43 14.79 -6.24
N LYS A 73 -29.61 14.45 -6.79
CA LYS A 73 -30.88 14.52 -6.06
C LYS A 73 -30.83 13.68 -4.78
N ASN A 74 -31.73 13.96 -3.83
CA ASN A 74 -31.82 13.19 -2.58
C ASN A 74 -32.21 11.71 -2.80
N SER A 75 -32.77 11.38 -3.97
CA SER A 75 -33.06 10.01 -4.43
C SER A 75 -32.12 9.52 -5.51
N GLY A 76 -31.04 10.23 -5.79
CA GLY A 76 -30.17 9.96 -6.91
C GLY A 76 -29.06 8.95 -6.62
N LYS A 77 -28.48 8.43 -7.70
CA LYS A 77 -27.36 7.48 -7.67
C LYS A 77 -26.16 8.02 -8.42
N ILE A 78 -24.98 7.80 -7.87
CA ILE A 78 -23.71 8.18 -8.50
C ILE A 78 -22.82 6.95 -8.66
N ARG A 79 -22.22 6.82 -9.83
CA ARG A 79 -21.23 5.79 -10.15
C ARG A 79 -19.98 6.42 -10.71
N PHE A 80 -18.88 6.24 -10.03
CA PHE A 80 -17.63 6.94 -10.29
C PHE A 80 -16.46 5.98 -10.42
N LEU A 81 -15.68 6.16 -11.49
CA LEU A 81 -14.44 5.41 -11.68
C LEU A 81 -13.29 6.16 -11.02
N PHE A 82 -12.61 5.48 -10.10
CA PHE A 82 -11.45 6.00 -9.37
C PHE A 82 -10.19 5.18 -9.64
N PRO A 83 -9.00 5.77 -9.54
CA PRO A 83 -7.79 4.97 -9.39
C PRO A 83 -7.86 4.17 -8.10
N SER A 84 -7.35 2.93 -8.10
CA SER A 84 -7.41 2.07 -6.92
C SER A 84 -6.71 2.64 -5.68
N SER A 85 -5.82 3.62 -5.87
CA SER A 85 -5.18 4.39 -4.80
C SER A 85 -6.18 5.13 -3.88
N ILE A 86 -7.41 5.41 -4.36
CA ILE A 86 -8.49 5.97 -3.52
C ILE A 86 -8.73 5.13 -2.27
N LEU A 87 -8.55 3.81 -2.36
CA LEU A 87 -8.91 2.89 -1.29
C LEU A 87 -7.95 2.93 -0.09
N ASN A 88 -6.68 3.29 -0.29
CA ASN A 88 -5.65 3.10 0.73
C ASN A 88 -4.64 4.25 0.87
N VAL A 89 -4.39 5.06 -0.15
CA VAL A 89 -3.36 6.11 -0.09
C VAL A 89 -3.77 7.22 0.89
N LYS A 90 -2.83 7.63 1.75
CA LYS A 90 -3.08 8.57 2.87
C LYS A 90 -3.66 9.91 2.42
N CYS A 91 -3.19 10.48 1.31
CA CYS A 91 -3.69 11.77 0.81
C CYS A 91 -5.16 11.74 0.36
N HIS A 92 -5.75 10.54 0.20
CA HIS A 92 -7.17 10.37 -0.13
C HIS A 92 -8.04 10.04 1.09
N LYS A 93 -7.52 10.21 2.32
CA LYS A 93 -8.29 9.96 3.55
C LYS A 93 -9.58 10.77 3.60
N ASP A 94 -9.54 12.05 3.23
CA ASP A 94 -10.67 12.95 3.35
C ASP A 94 -11.83 12.55 2.43
N ILE A 95 -11.53 12.18 1.18
CA ILE A 95 -12.57 11.71 0.26
C ILE A 95 -13.13 10.34 0.70
N ARG A 96 -12.30 9.42 1.25
CA ARG A 96 -12.80 8.18 1.84
C ARG A 96 -13.71 8.45 3.02
N LYS A 97 -13.30 9.37 3.91
CA LYS A 97 -14.12 9.82 5.04
C LYS A 97 -15.48 10.32 4.55
N PHE A 98 -15.48 11.21 3.57
CA PHE A 98 -16.70 11.74 2.97
C PHE A 98 -17.61 10.62 2.42
N ILE A 99 -17.06 9.67 1.67
CA ILE A 99 -17.79 8.53 1.11
C ILE A 99 -18.39 7.63 2.21
N ILE A 100 -17.60 7.27 3.22
CA ILE A 100 -18.00 6.36 4.29
C ILE A 100 -19.05 7.02 5.20
N GLU A 101 -18.80 8.26 5.63
CA GLU A 101 -19.69 9.01 6.54
C GLU A 101 -21.02 9.41 5.87
N SER A 102 -21.07 9.47 4.54
CA SER A 102 -22.33 9.68 3.81
C SER A 102 -23.37 8.59 4.10
N LYS A 103 -22.90 7.36 4.47
CA LYS A 103 -23.72 6.14 4.63
C LYS A 103 -24.51 5.72 3.38
N HIS A 104 -24.15 6.26 2.22
CA HIS A 104 -24.79 5.97 0.93
C HIS A 104 -23.94 5.03 0.05
N LEU A 105 -22.77 4.61 0.50
CA LEU A 105 -21.89 3.68 -0.21
C LEU A 105 -22.54 2.31 -0.29
N THR A 106 -22.94 1.88 -1.48
CA THR A 106 -23.62 0.60 -1.69
C THR A 106 -22.73 -0.46 -2.34
N ARG A 107 -21.79 -0.04 -3.21
CA ARG A 107 -21.00 -0.98 -3.99
C ARG A 107 -19.63 -0.45 -4.35
N ILE A 108 -18.64 -1.35 -4.35
CA ILE A 108 -17.29 -1.15 -4.91
C ILE A 108 -16.99 -2.33 -5.84
N CYS A 109 -16.66 -2.03 -7.11
CA CYS A 109 -16.26 -3.06 -8.07
C CYS A 109 -14.78 -2.91 -8.40
N PHE A 110 -14.06 -4.02 -8.38
CA PHE A 110 -12.66 -4.12 -8.79
C PHE A 110 -12.57 -4.67 -10.21
N TYR A 111 -11.66 -4.15 -10.99
CA TYR A 111 -11.39 -4.60 -12.34
C TYR A 111 -9.96 -5.08 -12.46
N ASN A 112 -9.76 -6.31 -12.93
CA ASN A 112 -8.43 -6.89 -13.13
C ASN A 112 -7.79 -6.40 -14.42
N ASP A 113 -8.60 -6.21 -15.47
CA ASP A 113 -8.13 -5.76 -16.77
C ASP A 113 -8.28 -4.23 -16.87
N GLY A 114 -7.15 -3.57 -17.07
CA GLY A 114 -7.10 -2.13 -17.33
C GLY A 114 -7.48 -1.78 -18.77
N PHE A 115 -7.62 -0.50 -19.06
CA PHE A 115 -7.72 -0.01 -20.43
C PHE A 115 -6.39 -0.26 -21.16
N SER A 116 -6.45 -0.56 -22.44
CA SER A 116 -5.25 -0.73 -23.27
C SER A 116 -4.30 0.46 -23.12
N GLY A 117 -3.05 0.19 -22.72
CA GLY A 117 -2.02 1.21 -22.48
C GLY A 117 -2.05 1.88 -21.11
N VAL A 118 -2.96 1.50 -20.22
CA VAL A 118 -3.05 2.04 -18.85
C VAL A 118 -2.62 0.97 -17.84
N THR A 119 -1.56 1.26 -17.09
CA THR A 119 -1.03 0.35 -16.04
C THR A 119 -1.67 0.57 -14.67
N THR A 120 -2.43 1.65 -14.50
CA THR A 120 -3.07 2.00 -13.22
C THR A 120 -4.33 1.17 -13.03
N LYS A 121 -4.39 0.41 -11.94
CA LYS A 121 -5.62 -0.29 -11.52
C LYS A 121 -6.69 0.72 -11.11
N PHE A 122 -7.94 0.37 -11.33
CA PHE A 122 -9.07 1.24 -10.99
C PHE A 122 -10.20 0.46 -10.33
N VAL A 123 -11.08 1.20 -9.68
CA VAL A 123 -12.28 0.71 -9.01
C VAL A 123 -13.47 1.60 -9.35
N ASP A 124 -14.63 1.00 -9.38
CA ASP A 124 -15.90 1.70 -9.53
C ASP A 124 -16.59 1.76 -8.16
N ILE A 125 -16.95 2.95 -7.75
CA ILE A 125 -17.65 3.20 -6.48
C ILE A 125 -19.04 3.73 -6.78
N THR A 126 -20.07 3.08 -6.19
CA THR A 126 -21.46 3.47 -6.34
C THR A 126 -22.03 3.92 -4.99
N LEU A 127 -22.61 5.13 -4.98
CA LEU A 127 -23.44 5.62 -3.88
C LEU A 127 -24.90 5.76 -4.34
N ASP A 128 -25.82 5.44 -3.43
CA ASP A 128 -27.27 5.57 -3.65
C ASP A 128 -27.89 6.34 -2.48
N LYS A 129 -28.32 7.58 -2.72
CA LYS A 129 -28.92 8.43 -1.68
C LYS A 129 -30.26 7.93 -1.15
N ASN A 130 -30.92 7.00 -1.86
CA ASN A 130 -32.14 6.34 -1.36
C ASN A 130 -31.85 5.33 -0.24
N VAL A 131 -30.60 4.91 -0.06
CA VAL A 131 -30.23 3.83 0.82
C VAL A 131 -29.29 4.33 1.92
N ILE A 132 -29.66 4.07 3.17
CA ILE A 132 -28.71 4.12 4.29
C ILE A 132 -28.08 2.74 4.37
N SER A 133 -26.84 2.64 3.93
CA SER A 133 -26.15 1.35 3.82
C SER A 133 -25.38 1.03 5.10
N ASN A 134 -25.66 -0.12 5.69
CA ASN A 134 -24.85 -0.69 6.76
C ASN A 134 -23.75 -1.62 6.22
N ASN A 135 -23.96 -2.14 5.00
CA ASN A 135 -23.03 -3.04 4.34
C ASN A 135 -22.75 -2.57 2.92
N VAL A 136 -21.52 -2.76 2.47
CA VAL A 136 -21.08 -2.46 1.10
C VAL A 136 -20.87 -3.76 0.34
N GLN A 137 -21.44 -3.86 -0.85
CA GLN A 137 -21.17 -4.97 -1.76
C GLN A 137 -19.82 -4.74 -2.45
N ILE A 138 -18.91 -5.64 -2.25
CA ILE A 138 -17.61 -5.65 -2.91
C ILE A 138 -17.64 -6.70 -4.00
N MET A 139 -17.45 -6.27 -5.23
CA MET A 139 -17.39 -7.16 -6.40
C MET A 139 -15.97 -7.23 -6.91
N LYS A 140 -15.40 -8.42 -6.93
CA LYS A 140 -14.08 -8.68 -7.48
C LYS A 140 -14.12 -10.03 -8.20
N ASP A 141 -13.78 -10.02 -9.47
CA ASP A 141 -13.93 -11.17 -10.37
C ASP A 141 -15.39 -11.70 -10.33
N GLU A 142 -15.57 -12.99 -10.14
CA GLU A 142 -16.90 -13.61 -9.98
C GLU A 142 -17.42 -13.59 -8.53
N CYS A 143 -16.63 -13.04 -7.60
CA CYS A 143 -16.96 -13.02 -6.18
C CYS A 143 -17.66 -11.73 -5.79
N THR A 144 -18.72 -11.86 -4.98
CA THR A 144 -19.39 -10.74 -4.30
C THR A 144 -19.34 -10.96 -2.80
N LEU A 145 -18.77 -9.99 -2.09
CA LEU A 145 -18.70 -9.98 -0.63
C LEU A 145 -19.54 -8.85 -0.07
N SER A 146 -20.17 -9.05 1.08
CA SER A 146 -20.88 -8.00 1.82
C SER A 146 -20.06 -7.65 3.06
N ILE A 147 -19.58 -6.42 3.15
CA ILE A 147 -18.68 -5.95 4.21
C ILE A 147 -19.38 -4.83 4.99
N PRO A 148 -19.40 -4.86 6.33
CA PRO A 148 -19.92 -3.76 7.13
C PRO A 148 -19.15 -2.47 6.86
N ILE A 149 -19.86 -1.38 6.56
CA ILE A 149 -19.25 -0.07 6.27
C ILE A 149 -18.42 0.45 7.45
N GLU A 150 -18.80 0.10 8.68
CA GLU A 150 -18.10 0.49 9.90
C GLU A 150 -16.68 -0.08 9.99
N SER A 151 -16.42 -1.24 9.33
CA SER A 151 -15.07 -1.83 9.32
C SER A 151 -14.03 -0.92 8.65
N PHE A 152 -14.45 -0.08 7.72
CA PHE A 152 -13.55 0.88 7.05
C PHE A 152 -13.15 2.06 7.96
N SER A 153 -13.95 2.34 8.98
CA SER A 153 -13.66 3.42 9.95
C SER A 153 -12.66 3.02 11.02
N GLN A 154 -12.36 1.73 11.18
CA GLN A 154 -11.51 1.19 12.23
C GLN A 154 -10.01 1.41 12.01
N THR A 155 -9.61 1.82 10.82
CA THR A 155 -8.22 2.16 10.53
C THR A 155 -7.98 3.67 10.65
N GLU A 156 -6.79 4.08 11.11
CA GLU A 156 -6.43 5.50 11.27
C GLU A 156 -6.65 6.32 9.99
N ASN A 157 -6.45 5.71 8.82
CA ASN A 157 -6.58 6.35 7.52
C ASN A 157 -7.87 6.01 6.78
N MET A 158 -8.85 5.38 7.43
CA MET A 158 -10.11 4.92 6.82
C MET A 158 -9.88 4.14 5.53
N VAL A 159 -8.95 3.20 5.56
CA VAL A 159 -8.59 2.38 4.40
C VAL A 159 -9.75 1.45 4.07
N ILE A 160 -10.17 1.46 2.81
CA ILE A 160 -11.19 0.54 2.31
C ILE A 160 -10.50 -0.74 1.85
N ASN A 161 -10.36 -1.69 2.77
CA ASN A 161 -9.80 -3.01 2.48
C ASN A 161 -10.91 -4.00 2.16
N VAL A 162 -10.70 -4.75 1.10
CA VAL A 162 -11.58 -5.88 0.75
C VAL A 162 -11.08 -7.10 1.51
N LEU A 163 -11.48 -7.19 2.76
CA LEU A 163 -11.13 -8.29 3.63
C LEU A 163 -12.25 -9.31 3.64
N SER A 164 -11.92 -10.57 3.40
CA SER A 164 -12.83 -11.68 3.70
C SER A 164 -13.03 -11.82 5.22
N SER A 165 -14.05 -12.56 5.64
CA SER A 165 -14.24 -12.86 7.05
C SER A 165 -13.04 -13.60 7.67
N GLU A 166 -12.33 -14.40 6.85
CA GLU A 166 -11.14 -15.10 7.31
C GLU A 166 -9.93 -14.17 7.42
N ASP A 167 -9.77 -13.21 6.51
CA ASP A 167 -8.74 -12.16 6.63
C ASP A 167 -8.91 -11.39 7.93
N ILE A 168 -10.15 -10.99 8.26
CA ILE A 168 -10.44 -10.26 9.50
C ILE A 168 -10.04 -11.10 10.72
N LYS A 169 -10.43 -12.37 10.78
CA LYS A 169 -10.06 -13.26 11.90
C LYS A 169 -8.54 -13.41 12.06
N ILE A 170 -7.82 -13.58 10.95
CA ILE A 170 -6.35 -13.69 10.99
C ILE A 170 -5.73 -12.39 11.50
N ILE A 171 -6.16 -11.24 10.96
CA ILE A 171 -5.66 -9.93 11.36
C ILE A 171 -5.94 -9.64 12.85
N GLU A 172 -7.16 -9.88 13.32
CA GLU A 172 -7.55 -9.71 14.71
C GLU A 172 -6.73 -10.61 15.64
N LYS A 173 -6.54 -11.87 15.27
CA LYS A 173 -5.72 -12.82 16.01
C LYS A 173 -4.27 -12.32 16.15
N VAL A 174 -3.66 -11.88 15.05
CA VAL A 174 -2.29 -11.35 15.06
C VAL A 174 -2.21 -10.08 15.90
N LYS A 175 -3.17 -9.15 15.73
CA LYS A 175 -3.23 -7.91 16.51
C LYS A 175 -3.48 -8.14 17.99
N SER A 176 -4.28 -9.14 18.38
CA SER A 176 -4.56 -9.45 19.80
C SER A 176 -3.33 -9.90 20.58
N LEU A 177 -2.35 -10.51 19.91
CA LEU A 177 -1.07 -10.94 20.48
C LEU A 177 0.03 -9.87 20.37
N ALA A 178 -0.26 -8.74 19.71
CA ALA A 178 0.70 -7.66 19.54
C ALA A 178 1.02 -6.97 20.88
N LYS A 179 2.30 -6.75 21.12
CA LYS A 179 2.81 -5.95 22.25
C LYS A 179 3.69 -4.80 21.79
N TYR A 180 4.28 -4.93 20.61
CA TYR A 180 5.26 -4.01 20.06
C TYR A 180 4.97 -3.72 18.59
N ASN A 181 5.63 -2.69 18.08
CA ASN A 181 5.73 -2.37 16.67
C ASN A 181 7.10 -1.74 16.36
N LEU A 182 7.33 -1.34 15.12
CA LEU A 182 8.61 -0.75 14.69
C LEU A 182 8.73 0.77 14.97
N GLY A 183 7.82 1.36 15.73
CA GLY A 183 7.80 2.82 15.98
C GLY A 183 9.03 3.37 16.69
N GLN A 184 9.69 2.56 17.54
CA GLN A 184 10.91 2.94 18.26
C GLN A 184 12.20 2.61 17.50
N SER A 185 12.10 2.09 16.27
CA SER A 185 13.23 1.72 15.43
C SER A 185 13.82 2.94 14.71
N ASN A 186 15.09 2.85 14.32
CA ASN A 186 15.74 3.86 13.50
C ASN A 186 15.60 3.54 12.01
N TRP A 187 15.40 4.58 11.22
CA TRP A 187 15.14 4.46 9.79
C TRP A 187 16.01 5.41 9.00
N ALA A 188 16.50 4.96 7.86
CA ALA A 188 17.24 5.81 6.95
C ALA A 188 16.89 5.51 5.49
N LEU A 189 16.90 6.55 4.67
CA LEU A 189 16.87 6.43 3.22
C LEU A 189 18.27 6.04 2.75
N GLY A 190 18.36 5.20 1.74
CA GLY A 190 19.61 4.99 1.03
C GLY A 190 20.13 6.27 0.37
N VAL A 191 21.39 6.28 -0.01
CA VAL A 191 22.08 7.43 -0.61
C VAL A 191 21.36 7.88 -1.89
N VAL A 192 21.06 9.18 -1.99
CA VAL A 192 20.60 9.82 -3.21
C VAL A 192 21.79 10.55 -3.83
N THR A 193 22.28 10.02 -4.94
CA THR A 193 23.49 10.59 -5.58
C THR A 193 23.20 11.90 -6.32
N GLY A 194 21.97 12.09 -6.82
CA GLY A 194 21.60 13.15 -7.76
C GLY A 194 22.03 12.84 -9.21
N ASP A 195 23.04 12.01 -9.40
CA ASP A 195 23.54 11.61 -10.72
C ASP A 195 24.21 10.23 -10.64
N ASN A 196 23.41 9.18 -10.74
CA ASN A 196 23.91 7.82 -10.71
C ASN A 196 24.86 7.49 -11.86
N LYS A 197 24.66 8.12 -13.04
CA LYS A 197 25.44 7.81 -14.24
C LYS A 197 26.92 8.19 -14.07
N ASN A 198 27.19 9.33 -13.46
CA ASN A 198 28.54 9.83 -13.31
C ASN A 198 29.19 9.45 -11.97
N LYS A 199 28.39 9.21 -10.91
CA LYS A 199 28.90 8.94 -9.57
C LYS A 199 29.08 7.46 -9.24
N LEU A 200 28.46 6.57 -10.00
CA LEU A 200 28.59 5.12 -9.81
C LEU A 200 29.57 4.52 -10.83
N LYS A 201 30.44 3.62 -10.36
CA LYS A 201 31.33 2.82 -11.19
C LYS A 201 30.96 1.35 -11.12
N LYS A 202 31.18 0.62 -12.22
CA LYS A 202 30.99 -0.83 -12.27
C LYS A 202 32.20 -1.61 -11.78
N ASN A 203 33.37 -1.00 -11.86
CA ASN A 203 34.62 -1.60 -11.43
C ASN A 203 35.17 -0.85 -10.23
N TYR A 204 35.86 -1.57 -9.35
CA TYR A 204 36.56 -0.96 -8.21
C TYR A 204 37.58 0.10 -8.66
N SER A 205 37.66 1.17 -7.92
CA SER A 205 38.68 2.21 -8.03
C SER A 205 39.14 2.63 -6.63
N VAL A 206 40.37 3.06 -6.49
CA VAL A 206 40.91 3.48 -5.20
C VAL A 206 40.03 4.59 -4.57
N GLY A 207 39.66 4.42 -3.31
CA GLY A 207 38.80 5.31 -2.57
C GLY A 207 37.30 5.08 -2.79
N TYR A 208 36.93 4.16 -3.67
CA TYR A 208 35.51 3.80 -3.88
C TYR A 208 35.11 2.64 -2.99
N GLU A 209 33.88 2.71 -2.46
CA GLU A 209 33.25 1.67 -1.66
C GLU A 209 32.14 0.96 -2.43
N LYS A 210 31.86 -0.27 -2.08
CA LYS A 210 30.70 -1.01 -2.58
C LYS A 210 29.40 -0.31 -2.18
N ILE A 211 28.46 -0.22 -3.12
CA ILE A 211 27.13 0.30 -2.86
C ILE A 211 26.07 -0.59 -3.50
N TYR A 212 25.05 -0.91 -2.75
CA TYR A 212 23.98 -1.79 -3.16
C TYR A 212 22.77 -1.02 -3.69
N THR A 213 22.03 -1.61 -4.61
CA THR A 213 20.73 -1.15 -5.06
C THR A 213 19.64 -2.11 -4.57
N GLY A 214 18.37 -1.80 -4.81
CA GLY A 214 17.29 -2.73 -4.52
C GLY A 214 17.38 -4.07 -5.28
N LYS A 215 18.18 -4.16 -6.36
CA LYS A 215 18.33 -5.39 -7.15
C LYS A 215 19.16 -6.46 -6.43
N GLU A 216 20.09 -6.05 -5.59
CA GLU A 216 20.94 -6.94 -4.84
C GLU A 216 20.31 -7.41 -3.52
N ILE A 217 19.15 -6.88 -3.13
CA ILE A 217 18.42 -7.31 -1.93
C ILE A 217 17.59 -8.55 -2.27
N LEU A 218 17.89 -9.67 -1.63
CA LEU A 218 17.08 -10.89 -1.62
C LEU A 218 16.46 -11.09 -0.25
N PRO A 219 15.41 -11.92 -0.10
CA PRO A 219 14.99 -12.33 1.22
C PRO A 219 16.19 -12.90 2.02
N TYR A 220 16.38 -12.37 3.23
CA TYR A 220 17.43 -12.72 4.19
C TYR A 220 18.85 -12.27 3.84
N ARG A 221 19.27 -12.19 2.57
CA ARG A 221 20.66 -12.04 2.11
C ARG A 221 20.85 -10.94 1.09
N LEU A 222 22.08 -10.44 1.00
CA LEU A 222 22.53 -9.56 -0.08
C LEU A 222 23.26 -10.35 -1.14
N LYS A 223 23.00 -10.04 -2.41
CA LYS A 223 23.88 -10.48 -3.51
C LYS A 223 25.15 -9.63 -3.54
N THR A 224 26.16 -10.10 -4.25
CA THR A 224 27.36 -9.29 -4.53
C THR A 224 26.96 -7.97 -5.22
N PRO A 225 27.37 -6.80 -4.70
CA PRO A 225 27.04 -5.52 -5.29
C PRO A 225 27.75 -5.32 -6.63
N THR A 226 27.05 -4.68 -7.55
CA THR A 226 27.56 -4.44 -8.91
C THR A 226 28.01 -3.00 -9.12
N ASN A 227 27.98 -2.16 -8.07
CA ASN A 227 28.32 -0.76 -8.16
C ASN A 227 29.28 -0.35 -7.03
N TYR A 228 30.07 0.68 -7.32
CA TYR A 228 30.97 1.34 -6.41
C TYR A 228 30.72 2.84 -6.43
N ILE A 229 30.95 3.53 -5.29
CA ILE A 229 30.77 4.97 -5.12
C ILE A 229 31.94 5.56 -4.36
N LEU A 230 32.36 6.76 -4.75
CA LEU A 230 33.18 7.61 -3.88
C LEU A 230 32.23 8.30 -2.88
N TYR A 231 32.31 7.86 -1.61
CA TYR A 231 31.41 8.36 -0.60
C TYR A 231 31.90 9.69 -0.02
N ASP A 232 31.60 10.76 -0.74
CA ASP A 232 31.79 12.14 -0.26
C ASP A 232 30.43 12.80 -0.07
N ARG A 233 30.00 13.01 1.17
CA ARG A 233 28.70 13.57 1.56
C ARG A 233 28.40 14.92 0.89
N LYS A 234 29.46 15.75 0.65
CA LYS A 234 29.31 17.08 0.04
C LYS A 234 28.91 17.01 -1.44
N GLN A 235 29.24 15.93 -2.09
CA GLN A 235 28.94 15.72 -3.51
C GLN A 235 27.65 14.92 -3.76
N LEU A 236 26.98 14.45 -2.70
CA LEU A 236 25.76 13.65 -2.80
C LEU A 236 24.53 14.53 -2.53
N GLN A 237 23.44 14.27 -3.25
CA GLN A 237 22.22 15.08 -3.17
C GLN A 237 21.55 14.95 -1.80
N GLN A 238 21.46 13.70 -1.27
CA GLN A 238 20.89 13.45 0.04
C GLN A 238 21.54 12.22 0.66
N VAL A 239 21.94 12.36 1.91
CA VAL A 239 22.49 11.27 2.73
C VAL A 239 21.92 11.34 4.14
N ALA A 240 21.65 10.18 4.74
CA ALA A 240 21.30 10.07 6.15
C ALA A 240 22.57 10.21 7.03
N LYS A 241 22.42 10.08 8.34
CA LYS A 241 23.57 10.05 9.25
C LYS A 241 24.41 8.78 9.00
N ASP A 242 25.73 8.92 9.08
CA ASP A 242 26.67 7.83 8.84
C ASP A 242 26.45 6.66 9.82
N GLU A 243 26.05 6.95 11.06
CA GLU A 243 25.74 5.92 12.06
C GLU A 243 24.68 4.93 11.58
N TYR A 244 23.75 5.31 10.73
CA TYR A 244 22.74 4.41 10.17
C TYR A 244 23.31 3.54 9.04
N TYR A 245 24.18 4.11 8.18
CA TYR A 245 24.86 3.34 7.15
C TYR A 245 25.87 2.34 7.75
N ARG A 246 26.60 2.78 8.79
CA ARG A 246 27.68 2.04 9.44
C ARG A 246 27.21 1.27 10.70
N ALA A 247 25.91 1.15 10.89
CA ALA A 247 25.38 0.36 12.00
C ALA A 247 25.95 -1.07 11.99
N LYS A 248 26.30 -1.57 13.18
CA LYS A 248 26.89 -2.90 13.35
C LYS A 248 25.99 -4.01 12.80
N GLU A 249 24.69 -3.85 12.94
CA GLU A 249 23.66 -4.71 12.39
C GLU A 249 22.48 -3.86 11.93
N LYS A 250 21.96 -4.17 10.76
CA LYS A 250 20.76 -3.52 10.22
C LYS A 250 20.03 -4.41 9.25
N LEU A 251 18.77 -4.08 9.00
CA LEU A 251 17.99 -4.62 7.91
C LEU A 251 17.92 -3.61 6.77
N VAL A 252 17.93 -4.12 5.57
CA VAL A 252 17.77 -3.32 4.35
C VAL A 252 16.62 -3.90 3.52
N TYR A 253 15.81 -3.04 2.91
CA TYR A 253 14.65 -3.50 2.19
C TYR A 253 14.42 -2.75 0.88
N LYS A 254 13.79 -3.45 -0.08
CA LYS A 254 13.39 -2.84 -1.35
C LYS A 254 12.31 -1.79 -1.13
N PHE A 255 12.54 -0.57 -1.62
CA PHE A 255 11.54 0.48 -1.56
C PHE A 255 10.37 0.26 -2.53
N ILE A 256 10.65 -0.24 -3.75
CA ILE A 256 9.63 -0.58 -4.74
C ILE A 256 9.56 -2.10 -4.85
N SER A 257 8.47 -2.66 -4.34
CA SER A 257 8.21 -4.10 -4.35
C SER A 257 6.75 -4.36 -4.02
N ASN A 258 6.15 -5.35 -4.67
CA ASN A 258 4.80 -5.83 -4.37
C ASN A 258 4.72 -6.75 -3.14
N LYS A 259 5.86 -7.02 -2.51
CA LYS A 259 5.97 -7.81 -1.29
C LYS A 259 7.16 -7.33 -0.45
N LEU A 260 7.17 -7.69 0.82
CA LEU A 260 8.29 -7.41 1.72
C LEU A 260 9.53 -8.20 1.28
N VAL A 261 10.65 -7.53 1.11
CA VAL A 261 11.94 -8.16 0.82
C VAL A 261 13.00 -7.49 1.67
N PHE A 262 13.40 -8.14 2.75
CA PHE A 262 14.38 -7.67 3.70
C PHE A 262 15.62 -8.55 3.68
N ALA A 263 16.80 -7.94 3.77
CA ALA A 263 18.08 -8.60 3.94
C ALA A 263 18.80 -8.10 5.19
N TYR A 264 19.64 -8.93 5.75
CA TYR A 264 20.54 -8.59 6.87
C TYR A 264 21.85 -8.00 6.33
N ASP A 265 22.36 -6.99 7.00
CA ASP A 265 23.69 -6.42 6.75
C ASP A 265 24.40 -6.10 8.08
N ASP A 266 25.60 -6.67 8.26
CA ASP A 266 26.50 -6.45 9.37
C ASP A 266 27.88 -5.91 8.92
N SER A 267 27.97 -5.56 7.63
CA SER A 267 29.22 -5.11 7.02
C SER A 267 29.37 -3.58 6.93
N GLY A 268 28.39 -2.84 7.45
CA GLY A 268 28.39 -1.38 7.36
C GLY A 268 28.27 -0.86 5.92
N SER A 269 27.62 -1.62 5.04
CA SER A 269 27.49 -1.32 3.61
C SER A 269 26.65 -0.08 3.32
N LEU A 270 26.91 0.54 2.16
CA LEU A 270 26.14 1.63 1.60
C LEU A 270 25.03 1.09 0.67
N PHE A 271 23.90 1.80 0.65
CA PHE A 271 22.74 1.47 -0.17
C PHE A 271 22.26 2.73 -0.91
N LEU A 272 21.82 2.57 -2.16
CA LEU A 272 21.14 3.63 -2.91
C LEU A 272 19.67 3.75 -2.49
N ASN A 273 19.03 4.85 -2.82
CA ASN A 273 17.64 5.17 -2.49
C ASN A 273 16.56 4.22 -3.05
N SER A 274 16.93 3.23 -3.86
CA SER A 274 16.08 2.09 -4.21
C SER A 274 15.99 1.04 -3.08
N ALA A 275 16.79 1.23 -2.03
CA ALA A 275 16.80 0.45 -0.80
C ALA A 275 16.75 1.39 0.41
N ASN A 276 15.97 1.02 1.43
CA ASN A 276 15.89 1.73 2.69
C ASN A 276 16.47 0.89 3.82
N ILE A 277 16.81 1.54 4.91
CA ILE A 277 17.45 0.95 6.08
C ILE A 277 16.49 0.98 7.25
N LEU A 278 16.45 -0.12 7.98
CA LEU A 278 15.77 -0.29 9.25
C LEU A 278 16.77 -0.86 10.27
N ILE A 279 16.94 -0.15 11.38
CA ILE A 279 17.64 -0.65 12.57
C ILE A 279 16.57 -0.93 13.61
N PRO A 280 16.10 -2.19 13.73
CA PRO A 280 14.99 -2.53 14.59
C PRO A 280 15.32 -2.28 16.07
N ASN A 281 14.31 -1.83 16.81
CA ASN A 281 14.37 -1.74 18.26
C ASN A 281 13.06 -2.28 18.85
N ILE A 282 12.99 -3.59 19.04
CA ILE A 282 11.85 -4.28 19.65
C ILE A 282 12.39 -5.03 20.89
N PRO A 283 11.78 -4.84 22.08
CA PRO A 283 12.23 -5.52 23.28
C PRO A 283 12.29 -7.05 23.11
N ASN A 284 13.40 -7.67 23.54
CA ASN A 284 13.65 -9.09 23.49
C ASN A 284 13.66 -9.72 22.08
N MET A 285 13.88 -8.90 21.04
CA MET A 285 14.07 -9.39 19.68
C MET A 285 15.39 -8.89 19.10
N SER A 286 16.23 -9.82 18.64
CA SER A 286 17.42 -9.52 17.84
C SER A 286 17.03 -8.98 16.46
N VAL A 287 17.97 -8.34 15.76
CA VAL A 287 17.78 -7.88 14.37
C VAL A 287 17.40 -9.05 13.45
N LYS A 288 17.98 -10.24 13.66
CA LYS A 288 17.69 -11.45 12.90
C LYS A 288 16.28 -11.98 13.16
N THR A 289 15.83 -11.92 14.40
CA THR A 289 14.45 -12.28 14.73
C THR A 289 13.44 -11.37 14.04
N VAL A 290 13.66 -10.06 14.04
CA VAL A 290 12.78 -9.13 13.29
C VAL A 290 12.80 -9.43 11.79
N LEU A 291 13.96 -9.81 11.24
CA LEU A 291 14.08 -10.26 9.84
C LEU A 291 13.23 -11.51 9.57
N ALA A 292 13.21 -12.47 10.50
CA ALA A 292 12.38 -13.68 10.39
C ALA A 292 10.90 -13.32 10.22
N PHE A 293 10.38 -12.44 11.08
CA PHE A 293 9.00 -11.97 10.99
C PHE A 293 8.72 -11.26 9.66
N LEU A 294 9.52 -10.25 9.29
CA LEU A 294 9.29 -9.42 8.12
C LEU A 294 9.33 -10.19 6.78
N ASN A 295 10.11 -11.26 6.69
CA ASN A 295 10.15 -12.12 5.51
C ASN A 295 9.20 -13.34 5.60
N SER A 296 8.43 -13.50 6.69
CA SER A 296 7.53 -14.64 6.83
C SER A 296 6.29 -14.52 5.92
N GLU A 297 5.69 -15.67 5.58
CA GLU A 297 4.42 -15.73 4.84
C GLU A 297 3.32 -14.94 5.54
N LEU A 298 3.23 -15.03 6.87
CA LEU A 298 2.23 -14.29 7.65
C LEU A 298 2.37 -12.78 7.50
N TYR A 299 3.60 -12.24 7.58
CA TYR A 299 3.83 -10.81 7.44
C TYR A 299 3.72 -10.33 5.99
N GLN A 300 4.10 -11.16 5.01
CA GLN A 300 3.81 -10.90 3.60
C GLN A 300 2.32 -10.73 3.38
N TYR A 301 1.54 -11.70 3.85
CA TYR A 301 0.09 -11.70 3.77
C TYR A 301 -0.50 -10.46 4.46
N MET A 302 -0.13 -10.22 5.74
CA MET A 302 -0.59 -9.06 6.50
C MET A 302 -0.30 -7.74 5.78
N TYR A 303 0.92 -7.58 5.24
CA TYR A 303 1.32 -6.36 4.54
C TYR A 303 0.48 -6.14 3.27
N ILE A 304 0.31 -7.17 2.45
CA ILE A 304 -0.45 -7.06 1.20
C ILE A 304 -1.93 -6.78 1.50
N VAL A 305 -2.51 -7.52 2.43
CA VAL A 305 -3.93 -7.41 2.80
C VAL A 305 -4.24 -6.05 3.43
N LEU A 306 -3.35 -5.52 4.28
CA LEU A 306 -3.59 -4.24 4.97
C LEU A 306 -3.31 -3.02 4.10
N PHE A 307 -2.32 -3.08 3.20
CA PHE A 307 -1.81 -1.87 2.56
C PHE A 307 -1.92 -1.87 1.03
N SER A 308 -1.87 -3.01 0.36
CA SER A 308 -2.05 -3.16 -1.11
C SER A 308 -1.23 -2.17 -1.97
N GLU A 309 -0.03 -1.78 -1.52
CA GLU A 309 0.82 -0.78 -2.17
C GLU A 309 2.03 -1.39 -2.87
N ILE A 310 2.48 -0.74 -3.97
CA ILE A 310 3.71 -1.11 -4.69
C ILE A 310 4.97 -0.60 -3.96
N LYS A 311 4.83 0.42 -3.12
CA LYS A 311 5.94 1.00 -2.34
C LYS A 311 5.90 0.48 -0.92
N VAL A 312 7.04 -0.01 -0.44
CA VAL A 312 7.19 -0.43 0.96
C VAL A 312 7.49 0.81 1.80
N LEU A 313 6.44 1.39 2.37
CA LEU A 313 6.51 2.64 3.13
C LEU A 313 6.81 2.39 4.61
N LYS A 314 7.66 3.26 5.20
CA LYS A 314 7.95 3.25 6.65
C LYS A 314 6.66 3.29 7.48
N GLY A 315 5.69 4.16 7.12
CA GLY A 315 4.42 4.29 7.85
C GLY A 315 3.67 2.97 7.95
N ASN A 316 3.60 2.21 6.83
CA ASN A 316 2.93 0.90 6.79
C ASN A 316 3.70 -0.16 7.59
N LEU A 317 5.03 -0.13 7.54
CA LEU A 317 5.86 -1.07 8.30
C LEU A 317 5.74 -0.88 9.82
N ILE A 318 5.58 0.36 10.27
CA ILE A 318 5.35 0.67 11.69
C ILE A 318 4.04 0.08 12.20
N GLU A 319 3.00 0.00 11.35
CA GLU A 319 1.70 -0.57 11.72
C GLU A 319 1.71 -2.10 11.85
N LEU A 320 2.77 -2.78 11.39
CA LEU A 320 2.88 -4.23 11.55
C LEU A 320 3.06 -4.59 13.03
N PRO A 321 2.21 -5.49 13.56
CA PRO A 321 2.23 -5.86 14.96
C PRO A 321 3.28 -6.92 15.24
N PHE A 322 4.02 -6.78 16.35
CA PHE A 322 4.99 -7.77 16.83
C PHE A 322 4.56 -8.32 18.19
N PRO A 323 4.68 -9.65 18.42
CA PRO A 323 4.34 -10.28 19.69
C PRO A 323 5.45 -10.07 20.72
N GLN A 324 5.16 -10.38 21.98
CA GLN A 324 6.21 -10.64 22.94
C GLN A 324 6.67 -12.10 22.78
N ILE A 325 7.96 -12.31 22.69
CA ILE A 325 8.57 -13.65 22.63
C ILE A 325 9.53 -13.90 23.81
N SER A 326 9.82 -15.15 24.07
CA SER A 326 10.84 -15.51 25.06
C SER A 326 12.25 -15.36 24.48
N SER A 327 13.25 -15.20 25.35
CA SER A 327 14.66 -15.18 24.92
C SER A 327 15.10 -16.49 24.28
N GLU A 328 14.46 -17.61 24.62
CA GLU A 328 14.70 -18.91 23.98
C GLU A 328 14.20 -18.88 22.52
N MET A 329 12.98 -18.38 22.28
CA MET A 329 12.44 -18.24 20.93
C MET A 329 13.29 -17.27 20.09
N ASP A 330 13.77 -16.17 20.66
CA ASP A 330 14.70 -15.25 19.97
C ASP A 330 15.97 -15.96 19.53
N LYS A 331 16.57 -16.80 20.39
CA LYS A 331 17.74 -17.60 20.05
C LYS A 331 17.46 -18.61 18.93
N ILE A 332 16.31 -19.28 18.97
CA ILE A 332 15.90 -20.25 17.94
C ILE A 332 15.78 -19.54 16.57
N LEU A 333 15.03 -18.45 16.52
CA LEU A 333 14.83 -17.71 15.27
C LEU A 333 16.14 -17.09 14.76
N THR A 334 16.98 -16.56 15.65
CA THR A 334 18.30 -16.04 15.31
C THR A 334 19.19 -17.10 14.69
N GLY A 335 19.21 -18.31 15.26
CA GLY A 335 19.98 -19.43 14.71
C GLY A 335 19.50 -19.86 13.33
N LEU A 336 18.19 -20.04 13.16
CA LEU A 336 17.61 -20.39 11.86
C LEU A 336 17.90 -19.33 10.79
N ILE A 337 17.84 -18.04 11.15
CA ILE A 337 18.18 -16.95 10.22
C ILE A 337 19.67 -16.98 9.87
N GLN A 338 20.55 -17.27 10.84
CA GLN A 338 21.97 -17.40 10.56
C GLN A 338 22.24 -18.53 9.57
N ASP A 339 21.65 -19.71 9.78
CA ASP A 339 21.77 -20.84 8.86
C ASP A 339 21.34 -20.45 7.42
N ILE A 340 20.22 -19.66 7.28
CA ILE A 340 19.78 -19.18 5.96
C ILE A 340 20.78 -18.19 5.39
N ILE A 341 21.32 -17.26 6.18
CA ILE A 341 22.34 -16.30 5.71
C ILE A 341 23.56 -17.06 5.20
N ASP A 342 23.94 -18.16 5.86
CA ASP A 342 25.07 -19.02 5.51
C ASP A 342 24.76 -19.96 4.33
N GLY A 343 23.51 -20.00 3.84
CA GLY A 343 23.13 -20.69 2.60
C GLY A 343 22.18 -21.88 2.74
N ASP A 344 21.71 -22.22 3.96
CA ASP A 344 20.74 -23.32 4.17
C ASP A 344 19.29 -22.85 4.06
N ASP A 345 18.79 -22.77 2.83
CA ASP A 345 17.41 -22.36 2.54
C ASP A 345 16.33 -23.36 3.07
N ASN A 346 16.72 -24.58 3.45
CA ASN A 346 15.77 -25.55 4.04
C ASN A 346 15.21 -25.04 5.39
N LYS A 347 15.89 -24.14 6.06
CA LYS A 347 15.47 -23.53 7.32
C LYS A 347 14.31 -22.54 7.17
N ILE A 348 14.05 -22.04 5.96
CA ILE A 348 12.93 -21.10 5.68
C ILE A 348 11.60 -21.69 6.14
N LYS A 349 11.36 -22.98 5.84
CA LYS A 349 10.13 -23.65 6.26
C LYS A 349 9.98 -23.70 7.78
N LEU A 350 11.07 -23.94 8.50
CA LEU A 350 11.04 -23.99 9.97
C LEU A 350 10.69 -22.62 10.56
N ILE A 351 11.21 -21.54 9.99
CA ILE A 351 10.82 -20.17 10.39
C ILE A 351 9.32 -19.93 10.20
N GLN A 352 8.77 -20.32 9.05
CA GLN A 352 7.33 -20.17 8.80
C GLN A 352 6.52 -20.92 9.86
N ASP A 353 6.90 -22.17 10.16
CA ASP A 353 6.20 -22.99 11.14
C ASP A 353 6.28 -22.40 12.56
N GLU A 354 7.45 -21.89 12.99
CA GLU A 354 7.60 -21.26 14.30
C GLU A 354 6.76 -19.96 14.40
N ILE A 355 6.77 -19.10 13.37
CA ILE A 355 5.96 -17.88 13.36
C ILE A 355 4.48 -18.19 13.38
N TYR A 356 4.01 -19.16 12.63
CA TYR A 356 2.61 -19.61 12.69
C TYR A 356 2.23 -20.14 14.07
N LYS A 357 3.12 -20.86 14.76
CA LYS A 357 2.91 -21.32 16.14
C LYS A 357 2.81 -20.16 17.12
N ILE A 358 3.70 -19.16 17.04
CA ILE A 358 3.68 -17.97 17.90
C ILE A 358 2.33 -17.28 17.86
N TYR A 359 1.70 -17.21 16.68
CA TYR A 359 0.38 -16.59 16.49
C TYR A 359 -0.80 -17.57 16.57
N ASN A 360 -0.55 -18.84 16.90
CA ASN A 360 -1.59 -19.90 16.95
C ASN A 360 -2.40 -19.98 15.65
N ILE A 361 -1.77 -19.78 14.48
CA ILE A 361 -2.45 -19.85 13.18
C ILE A 361 -2.85 -21.29 12.89
N SER A 362 -4.17 -21.52 12.64
CA SER A 362 -4.70 -22.85 12.35
C SER A 362 -4.27 -23.37 10.98
N ILE A 363 -4.50 -24.66 10.71
CA ILE A 363 -4.18 -25.26 9.41
C ILE A 363 -5.01 -24.60 8.30
N GLU A 364 -6.28 -24.32 8.54
CA GLU A 364 -7.20 -23.64 7.61
C GLU A 364 -6.69 -22.22 7.31
N GLN A 365 -6.27 -21.50 8.35
CA GLN A 365 -5.70 -20.17 8.21
C GLN A 365 -4.37 -20.17 7.45
N LYS A 366 -3.49 -21.16 7.68
CA LYS A 366 -2.27 -21.35 6.89
C LYS A 366 -2.58 -21.59 5.41
N ASN A 367 -3.59 -22.42 5.13
CA ASN A 367 -3.99 -22.70 3.75
C ASN A 367 -4.55 -21.43 3.08
N HIS A 368 -5.40 -20.68 3.76
CA HIS A 368 -5.92 -19.39 3.27
C HIS A 368 -4.79 -18.39 2.95
N ILE A 369 -3.80 -18.25 3.85
CA ILE A 369 -2.63 -17.38 3.63
C ILE A 369 -1.85 -17.82 2.40
N LYS A 370 -1.60 -19.14 2.25
CA LYS A 370 -0.83 -19.68 1.11
C LYS A 370 -1.58 -19.54 -0.20
N GLU A 371 -2.88 -19.80 -0.22
CA GLU A 371 -3.73 -19.60 -1.38
C GLU A 371 -3.72 -18.13 -1.82
N PHE A 372 -3.81 -17.21 -0.88
CA PHE A 372 -3.72 -15.78 -1.16
C PHE A 372 -2.37 -15.37 -1.76
N LEU A 373 -1.26 -15.90 -1.23
CA LEU A 373 0.10 -15.52 -1.64
C LEU A 373 0.56 -16.18 -2.94
N TYR A 374 0.11 -17.40 -3.23
CA TYR A 374 0.66 -18.26 -4.29
C TYR A 374 -0.39 -18.76 -5.28
N GLY A 375 -1.67 -18.50 -5.05
CA GLY A 375 -2.79 -19.04 -5.80
C GLY A 375 -3.19 -20.45 -5.33
N THR A 376 -4.35 -20.93 -5.81
CA THR A 376 -4.80 -22.29 -5.56
C THR A 376 -3.82 -23.30 -6.14
N PHE A 377 -3.23 -24.12 -5.30
CA PHE A 377 -2.51 -25.31 -5.76
C PHE A 377 -3.54 -26.35 -6.19
N ASN A 378 -3.79 -26.44 -7.50
CA ASN A 378 -4.47 -27.58 -8.13
C ASN A 378 -3.49 -28.73 -8.32
#